data_7cb71cbadd987a47b433584f591e8c52
#
_entry.id   7cb71cbadd987a47b433584f591e8c52
#
_cell.length_a   1.000
_cell.length_b   1.000
_cell.length_c   1.000
_cell.angle_alpha   90.00
_cell.angle_beta   90.00
_cell.angle_gamma   90.00
#
_symmetry.space_group_name_H-M   'P 1'
#
loop_
_entity.id
_entity.type
_entity.pdbx_description
1 polymer ?
#
loop_
_entity_poly.entity_id
_entity_poly.type
_entity_poly.pdbx_seq_one_letter_code
_entity_poly.pdbx_strand_id
1 'polypeptide(L)'
;MAGSAGGVDLRGLVKSYRTGDDVVPAVRGVDVSIAPRETVALLGPNGAGKSTTIDVILGLARPDAGTVAVFGREPSAVIESGRVGAMLQSGSLLRDLTVRELVQMMAALFPRPLDVDEVLELTGSAGIAGQLTQKLSGGQAQRVRFALALIPDPELLVLDEPTVGMDVETRRAFWTTMRDFAARGRTVLFATHYLEEADAYADRIVLMARGAIVADGPPTEIKAMVGTRTIRATLPNVPAQELERLPGVTRVELRGEAVTLVCSDSDRAIRALLERFPIARDLEITGADLEQAFLQLTSEVELAA
;
A
#
# COMPACT_ATOMS: atom_id res chain seq x y z
N MET A 1 9.49 -11.86 -29.77
CA MET A 1 10.23 -11.50 -28.55
C MET A 1 9.47 -12.10 -27.38
N ALA A 2 10.02 -13.13 -26.76
CA ALA A 2 9.43 -13.70 -25.55
C ALA A 2 9.58 -12.64 -24.46
N GLY A 3 8.48 -11.97 -24.09
CA GLY A 3 8.42 -11.09 -22.94
C GLY A 3 8.84 -11.89 -21.71
N SER A 4 9.75 -11.35 -20.91
CA SER A 4 10.05 -11.85 -19.57
C SER A 4 8.72 -12.06 -18.87
N ALA A 5 8.43 -13.29 -18.42
CA ALA A 5 7.21 -13.55 -17.67
C ALA A 5 7.22 -12.65 -16.44
N GLY A 6 6.41 -11.58 -16.46
CA GLY A 6 6.26 -10.66 -15.33
C GLY A 6 5.77 -11.40 -14.09
N GLY A 7 5.95 -10.82 -12.91
CA GLY A 7 5.40 -11.37 -11.67
C GLY A 7 3.86 -11.44 -11.75
N VAL A 8 3.22 -10.32 -12.11
CA VAL A 8 1.76 -10.21 -12.34
C VAL A 8 1.52 -9.34 -13.57
N ASP A 9 0.61 -9.75 -14.44
CA ASP A 9 0.17 -8.96 -15.60
C ASP A 9 -1.36 -8.89 -15.62
N LEU A 10 -1.90 -7.67 -15.59
CA LEU A 10 -3.32 -7.36 -15.79
C LEU A 10 -3.45 -6.52 -17.05
N ARG A 11 -4.39 -6.86 -17.94
CA ARG A 11 -4.63 -6.11 -19.18
C ARG A 11 -6.12 -5.89 -19.39
N GLY A 12 -6.53 -4.62 -19.42
CA GLY A 12 -7.90 -4.21 -19.62
C GLY A 12 -8.86 -4.82 -18.60
N LEU A 13 -8.41 -5.01 -17.34
CA LEU A 13 -9.18 -5.70 -16.31
C LEU A 13 -10.46 -4.96 -15.99
N VAL A 14 -11.60 -5.62 -16.17
CA VAL A 14 -12.93 -5.12 -15.78
C VAL A 14 -13.57 -6.11 -14.82
N LYS A 15 -14.15 -5.57 -13.74
CA LYS A 15 -14.94 -6.34 -12.78
C LYS A 15 -16.06 -5.51 -12.21
N SER A 16 -17.27 -6.04 -12.22
CA SER A 16 -18.47 -5.46 -11.64
C SER A 16 -19.17 -6.48 -10.73
N TYR A 17 -19.88 -5.97 -9.74
CA TYR A 17 -20.71 -6.79 -8.86
C TYR A 17 -22.18 -6.34 -8.97
N ARG A 18 -23.09 -7.29 -8.84
CA ARG A 18 -24.53 -7.01 -8.75
C ARG A 18 -24.93 -6.89 -7.30
N THR A 19 -25.63 -5.79 -6.95
CA THR A 19 -26.20 -5.56 -5.63
C THR A 19 -27.68 -5.24 -5.84
N GLY A 20 -28.53 -6.27 -5.75
CA GLY A 20 -29.93 -6.15 -6.17
C GLY A 20 -30.04 -5.93 -7.66
N ASP A 21 -30.72 -4.85 -8.07
CA ASP A 21 -30.88 -4.45 -9.49
C ASP A 21 -29.72 -3.59 -10.01
N ASP A 22 -28.85 -3.11 -9.14
CA ASP A 22 -27.73 -2.24 -9.50
C ASP A 22 -26.48 -3.04 -9.88
N VAL A 23 -25.73 -2.51 -10.86
CA VAL A 23 -24.39 -3.00 -11.26
C VAL A 23 -23.36 -2.00 -10.79
N VAL A 24 -22.54 -2.40 -9.84
CA VAL A 24 -21.45 -1.58 -9.30
C VAL A 24 -20.14 -1.97 -9.98
N PRO A 25 -19.56 -1.08 -10.82
CA PRO A 25 -18.27 -1.33 -11.45
C PRO A 25 -17.15 -1.12 -10.43
N ALA A 26 -16.52 -2.22 -10.00
CA ALA A 26 -15.43 -2.20 -9.02
C ALA A 26 -14.06 -1.96 -9.66
N VAL A 27 -13.84 -2.46 -10.90
CA VAL A 27 -12.60 -2.26 -11.68
C VAL A 27 -12.98 -1.94 -13.11
N ARG A 28 -12.35 -0.91 -13.70
CA ARG A 28 -12.76 -0.29 -14.96
C ARG A 28 -11.60 -0.21 -15.97
N GLY A 29 -11.18 -1.34 -16.53
CA GLY A 29 -10.15 -1.38 -17.57
C GLY A 29 -8.74 -1.11 -17.04
N VAL A 30 -8.35 -1.80 -15.96
CA VAL A 30 -7.06 -1.63 -15.32
C VAL A 30 -5.97 -2.41 -16.04
N ASP A 31 -4.86 -1.74 -16.35
CA ASP A 31 -3.62 -2.31 -16.88
C ASP A 31 -2.51 -2.15 -15.82
N VAL A 32 -1.96 -3.27 -15.33
CA VAL A 32 -0.83 -3.29 -14.37
C VAL A 32 0.09 -4.44 -14.69
N SER A 33 1.38 -4.18 -14.76
CA SER A 33 2.41 -5.21 -14.81
C SER A 33 3.34 -5.05 -13.61
N ILE A 34 3.47 -6.08 -12.78
CA ILE A 34 4.38 -6.11 -11.62
C ILE A 34 5.57 -6.99 -12.00
N ALA A 35 6.77 -6.42 -11.90
CA ALA A 35 7.99 -7.15 -12.19
C ALA A 35 8.32 -8.15 -11.06
N PRO A 36 9.04 -9.25 -11.38
CA PRO A 36 9.59 -10.10 -10.34
C PRO A 36 10.52 -9.31 -9.41
N ARG A 37 10.45 -9.57 -8.12
CA ARG A 37 11.25 -8.92 -7.05
C ARG A 37 10.92 -7.44 -6.82
N GLU A 38 9.79 -6.98 -7.30
CA GLU A 38 9.27 -5.63 -7.07
C GLU A 38 8.32 -5.64 -5.86
N THR A 39 8.41 -4.61 -5.03
CA THR A 39 7.45 -4.36 -3.95
C THR A 39 6.50 -3.26 -4.40
N VAL A 40 5.25 -3.60 -4.68
CA VAL A 40 4.24 -2.69 -5.21
C VAL A 40 3.14 -2.44 -4.18
N ALA A 41 2.85 -1.17 -3.94
CA ALA A 41 1.68 -0.75 -3.16
C ALA A 41 0.50 -0.45 -4.08
N LEU A 42 -0.61 -1.12 -3.86
CA LEU A 42 -1.90 -0.75 -4.43
C LEU A 42 -2.60 0.21 -3.47
N LEU A 43 -2.49 1.50 -3.73
CA LEU A 43 -2.95 2.57 -2.86
C LEU A 43 -4.29 3.13 -3.34
N GLY A 44 -5.16 3.54 -2.43
CA GLY A 44 -6.42 4.18 -2.79
C GLY A 44 -7.43 4.18 -1.65
N PRO A 45 -8.49 4.99 -1.74
CA PRO A 45 -9.55 5.01 -0.74
C PRO A 45 -10.34 3.70 -0.71
N ASN A 46 -11.20 3.55 0.31
CA ASN A 46 -12.15 2.43 0.35
C ASN A 46 -13.07 2.49 -0.86
N GLY A 47 -13.31 1.33 -1.48
CA GLY A 47 -14.11 1.25 -2.72
C GLY A 47 -13.34 1.61 -4.01
N ALA A 48 -12.03 1.87 -3.95
CA ALA A 48 -11.22 2.16 -5.15
C ALA A 48 -11.03 0.95 -6.09
N GLY A 49 -11.36 -0.27 -5.65
CA GLY A 49 -11.19 -1.49 -6.43
C GLY A 49 -9.97 -2.34 -6.05
N LYS A 50 -9.23 -1.97 -5.01
CA LYS A 50 -8.00 -2.65 -4.57
C LYS A 50 -8.22 -4.14 -4.26
N SER A 51 -9.11 -4.45 -3.31
CA SER A 51 -9.40 -5.85 -2.91
C SER A 51 -9.98 -6.66 -4.07
N THR A 52 -10.82 -6.04 -4.92
CA THR A 52 -11.33 -6.71 -6.13
C THR A 52 -10.21 -7.05 -7.11
N THR A 53 -9.24 -6.15 -7.29
CA THR A 53 -8.06 -6.42 -8.12
C THR A 53 -7.22 -7.55 -7.54
N ILE A 54 -7.02 -7.57 -6.21
CA ILE A 54 -6.36 -8.67 -5.51
C ILE A 54 -7.12 -9.98 -5.68
N ASP A 55 -8.43 -10.00 -5.51
CA ASP A 55 -9.26 -11.20 -5.69
C ASP A 55 -9.11 -11.81 -7.08
N VAL A 56 -9.02 -10.96 -8.12
CA VAL A 56 -8.78 -11.43 -9.49
C VAL A 56 -7.36 -11.98 -9.66
N ILE A 57 -6.33 -11.31 -9.11
CA ILE A 57 -4.94 -11.80 -9.12
C ILE A 57 -4.83 -13.16 -8.43
N LEU A 58 -5.59 -13.37 -7.36
CA LEU A 58 -5.65 -14.61 -6.60
C LEU A 58 -6.62 -15.65 -7.20
N GLY A 59 -7.26 -15.36 -8.33
CA GLY A 59 -8.24 -16.27 -8.94
C GLY A 59 -9.51 -16.52 -8.11
N LEU A 60 -9.74 -15.73 -7.07
CA LEU A 60 -10.94 -15.77 -6.21
C LEU A 60 -12.15 -15.15 -6.92
N ALA A 61 -11.90 -14.21 -7.83
CA ALA A 61 -12.91 -13.62 -8.70
C ALA A 61 -12.48 -13.74 -10.16
N ARG A 62 -13.44 -14.07 -11.04
CA ARG A 62 -13.21 -14.05 -12.48
C ARG A 62 -13.41 -12.63 -13.00
N PRO A 63 -12.55 -12.11 -13.89
CA PRO A 63 -12.78 -10.85 -14.58
C PRO A 63 -14.02 -10.93 -15.48
N ASP A 64 -14.71 -9.82 -15.66
CA ASP A 64 -15.83 -9.71 -16.63
C ASP A 64 -15.28 -9.41 -18.03
N ALA A 65 -14.11 -8.74 -18.11
CA ALA A 65 -13.33 -8.54 -19.32
C ALA A 65 -11.84 -8.35 -18.99
N GLY A 66 -10.99 -8.44 -19.99
CA GLY A 66 -9.54 -8.36 -19.84
C GLY A 66 -8.90 -9.69 -19.49
N THR A 67 -7.60 -9.65 -19.16
CA THR A 67 -6.82 -10.85 -18.84
C THR A 67 -6.00 -10.63 -17.58
N VAL A 68 -5.75 -11.72 -16.86
CA VAL A 68 -4.85 -11.78 -15.70
C VAL A 68 -3.90 -12.95 -15.84
N ALA A 69 -2.62 -12.71 -15.58
CA ALA A 69 -1.60 -13.75 -15.54
C ALA A 69 -0.68 -13.53 -14.34
N VAL A 70 -0.34 -14.60 -13.64
CA VAL A 70 0.65 -14.63 -12.57
C VAL A 70 1.80 -15.53 -13.01
N PHE A 71 3.02 -15.01 -13.07
CA PHE A 71 4.18 -15.69 -13.65
C PHE A 71 3.88 -16.29 -15.04
N GLY A 72 3.11 -15.55 -15.85
CA GLY A 72 2.72 -15.96 -17.21
C GLY A 72 1.71 -17.10 -17.29
N ARG A 73 1.03 -17.44 -16.20
CA ARG A 73 0.04 -18.52 -16.10
C ARG A 73 -1.27 -18.01 -15.51
N GLU A 74 -2.33 -18.79 -15.67
CA GLU A 74 -3.60 -18.56 -14.96
C GLU A 74 -3.39 -18.57 -13.45
N PRO A 75 -4.03 -17.67 -12.67
CA PRO A 75 -3.85 -17.55 -11.23
C PRO A 75 -4.04 -18.88 -10.48
N SER A 76 -5.10 -19.64 -10.75
CA SER A 76 -5.41 -20.91 -10.09
C SER A 76 -4.25 -21.91 -10.16
N ALA A 77 -3.64 -22.05 -11.34
CA ALA A 77 -2.53 -22.96 -11.54
C ALA A 77 -1.25 -22.58 -10.75
N VAL A 78 -1.09 -21.29 -10.46
CA VAL A 78 0.07 -20.78 -9.70
C VAL A 78 -0.18 -20.91 -8.20
N ILE A 79 -1.40 -20.68 -7.74
CA ILE A 79 -1.79 -20.79 -6.33
C ILE A 79 -1.68 -22.24 -5.88
N GLU A 80 -2.22 -23.20 -6.65
CA GLU A 80 -2.12 -24.64 -6.37
C GLU A 80 -0.68 -25.13 -6.23
N SER A 81 0.27 -24.45 -6.87
CA SER A 81 1.70 -24.79 -6.77
C SER A 81 2.40 -24.24 -5.52
N GLY A 82 1.70 -23.45 -4.69
CA GLY A 82 2.27 -22.80 -3.49
C GLY A 82 3.18 -21.61 -3.78
N ARG A 83 3.25 -21.14 -5.03
CA ARG A 83 4.12 -20.00 -5.40
C ARG A 83 3.55 -18.63 -5.00
N VAL A 84 2.28 -18.61 -4.58
CA VAL A 84 1.60 -17.39 -4.10
C VAL A 84 1.18 -17.61 -2.65
N GLY A 85 1.59 -16.69 -1.78
CA GLY A 85 1.07 -16.54 -0.43
C GLY A 85 0.13 -15.35 -0.36
N ALA A 86 -0.96 -15.47 0.36
CA ALA A 86 -1.94 -14.38 0.46
C ALA A 86 -2.41 -14.17 1.90
N MET A 87 -2.53 -12.88 2.26
CA MET A 87 -3.16 -12.41 3.48
C MET A 87 -4.30 -11.47 3.09
N LEU A 88 -5.53 -11.95 3.22
CA LEU A 88 -6.73 -11.20 2.85
C LEU A 88 -7.28 -10.42 4.04
N GLN A 89 -7.95 -9.30 3.74
CA GLN A 89 -8.61 -8.46 4.73
C GLN A 89 -9.70 -9.23 5.52
N SER A 90 -10.48 -10.05 4.81
CA SER A 90 -11.52 -10.89 5.39
C SER A 90 -11.06 -12.35 5.49
N GLY A 91 -11.42 -13.01 6.57
CA GLY A 91 -11.15 -14.41 6.79
C GLY A 91 -11.02 -14.72 8.28
N SER A 92 -11.75 -15.73 8.74
CA SER A 92 -11.65 -16.20 10.10
C SER A 92 -10.61 -17.31 10.18
N LEU A 93 -9.77 -17.27 11.21
CA LEU A 93 -8.92 -18.40 11.55
C LEU A 93 -9.80 -19.58 12.06
N LEU A 94 -9.38 -20.80 11.83
CA LEU A 94 -10.06 -21.99 12.36
C LEU A 94 -10.00 -21.95 13.91
N ARG A 95 -11.15 -21.94 14.56
CA ARG A 95 -11.30 -21.52 15.96
C ARG A 95 -10.77 -22.51 16.99
N ASP A 96 -10.83 -23.78 16.68
CA ASP A 96 -10.56 -24.88 17.63
C ASP A 96 -9.12 -25.43 17.55
N LEU A 97 -8.26 -24.76 16.80
CA LEU A 97 -6.84 -25.08 16.68
C LEU A 97 -5.99 -24.10 17.47
N THR A 98 -4.88 -24.57 17.99
CA THR A 98 -3.79 -23.69 18.43
C THR A 98 -3.13 -23.04 17.22
N VAL A 99 -2.42 -21.93 17.45
CA VAL A 99 -1.65 -21.24 16.39
C VAL A 99 -0.68 -22.22 15.71
N ARG A 100 0.04 -23.02 16.51
CA ARG A 100 0.98 -24.02 15.99
C ARG A 100 0.29 -25.08 15.13
N GLU A 101 -0.80 -25.66 15.60
CA GLU A 101 -1.55 -26.67 14.85
C GLU A 101 -2.07 -26.12 13.54
N LEU A 102 -2.55 -24.86 13.53
CA LEU A 102 -3.03 -24.21 12.32
C LEU A 102 -1.90 -24.00 11.30
N VAL A 103 -0.72 -23.55 11.74
CA VAL A 103 0.44 -23.34 10.86
C VAL A 103 0.98 -24.69 10.36
N GLN A 104 1.04 -25.71 11.21
CA GLN A 104 1.42 -27.09 10.82
C GLN A 104 0.45 -27.68 9.80
N MET A 105 -0.85 -27.51 10.01
CA MET A 105 -1.88 -27.94 9.06
C MET A 105 -1.70 -27.26 7.69
N MET A 106 -1.43 -25.97 7.68
CA MET A 106 -1.16 -25.24 6.44
C MET A 106 0.12 -25.74 5.77
N ALA A 107 1.20 -25.95 6.54
CA ALA A 107 2.46 -26.47 6.03
C ALA A 107 2.28 -27.84 5.34
N ALA A 108 1.44 -28.70 5.88
CA ALA A 108 1.17 -30.03 5.32
C ALA A 108 0.50 -30.01 3.93
N LEU A 109 -0.05 -28.87 3.50
CA LEU A 109 -0.65 -28.70 2.17
C LEU A 109 0.39 -28.45 1.07
N PHE A 110 1.63 -28.11 1.42
CA PHE A 110 2.66 -27.73 0.46
C PHE A 110 3.83 -28.71 0.45
N PRO A 111 4.44 -28.98 -0.71
CA PRO A 111 5.51 -29.96 -0.83
C PRO A 111 6.84 -29.52 -0.20
N ARG A 112 7.07 -28.23 -0.05
CA ARG A 112 8.30 -27.63 0.48
C ARG A 112 7.96 -26.37 1.28
N PRO A 113 7.25 -26.50 2.41
CA PRO A 113 6.95 -25.36 3.27
C PRO A 113 8.21 -24.88 3.98
N LEU A 114 8.18 -23.63 4.47
CA LEU A 114 9.14 -23.15 5.45
C LEU A 114 8.96 -23.94 6.77
N ASP A 115 10.01 -23.94 7.58
CA ASP A 115 9.94 -24.51 8.92
C ASP A 115 8.93 -23.74 9.78
N VAL A 116 8.08 -24.48 10.50
CA VAL A 116 7.00 -23.88 11.30
C VAL A 116 7.53 -23.01 12.43
N ASP A 117 8.59 -23.45 13.10
CA ASP A 117 9.19 -22.68 14.19
C ASP A 117 9.86 -21.40 13.64
N GLU A 118 10.57 -21.50 12.51
CA GLU A 118 11.14 -20.33 11.83
C GLU A 118 10.05 -19.30 11.47
N VAL A 119 8.94 -19.74 10.89
CA VAL A 119 7.84 -18.83 10.50
C VAL A 119 7.18 -18.22 11.72
N LEU A 120 6.98 -18.96 12.80
CA LEU A 120 6.41 -18.44 14.05
C LEU A 120 7.32 -17.39 14.69
N GLU A 121 8.63 -17.60 14.66
CA GLU A 121 9.61 -16.63 15.14
C GLU A 121 9.62 -15.36 14.25
N LEU A 122 9.72 -15.53 12.93
CA LEU A 122 9.72 -14.43 11.95
C LEU A 122 8.52 -13.50 12.11
N THR A 123 7.35 -14.07 12.39
CA THR A 123 6.10 -13.31 12.52
C THR A 123 5.80 -12.85 13.95
N GLY A 124 6.71 -13.11 14.89
CA GLY A 124 6.51 -12.80 16.31
C GLY A 124 5.33 -13.56 16.93
N SER A 125 5.03 -14.74 16.41
CA SER A 125 3.93 -15.60 16.86
C SER A 125 4.37 -16.74 17.78
N ALA A 126 5.66 -16.95 17.99
CA ALA A 126 6.20 -18.04 18.80
C ALA A 126 5.66 -18.04 20.24
N GLY A 127 5.60 -16.86 20.88
CA GLY A 127 5.08 -16.72 22.25
C GLY A 127 3.58 -17.05 22.42
N ILE A 128 2.83 -17.12 21.31
CA ILE A 128 1.40 -17.46 21.30
C ILE A 128 1.10 -18.79 20.61
N ALA A 129 2.12 -19.56 20.24
CA ALA A 129 1.99 -20.80 19.47
C ALA A 129 1.03 -21.83 20.08
N GLY A 130 0.96 -21.90 21.42
CA GLY A 130 0.05 -22.78 22.15
C GLY A 130 -1.35 -22.20 22.41
N GLN A 131 -1.63 -20.94 22.02
CA GLN A 131 -2.95 -20.34 22.23
C GLN A 131 -3.94 -20.80 21.16
N LEU A 132 -5.20 -20.99 21.55
CA LEU A 132 -6.29 -21.22 20.60
C LEU A 132 -6.53 -19.95 19.78
N THR A 133 -6.71 -20.09 18.47
CA THR A 133 -6.89 -18.98 17.53
C THR A 133 -8.08 -18.09 17.87
N GLN A 134 -9.16 -18.64 18.43
CA GLN A 134 -10.33 -17.88 18.90
C GLN A 134 -10.07 -16.93 20.07
N LYS A 135 -8.94 -17.08 20.77
CA LYS A 135 -8.55 -16.25 21.91
C LYS A 135 -7.54 -15.14 21.54
N LEU A 136 -7.17 -15.03 20.27
CA LEU A 136 -6.19 -14.07 19.81
C LEU A 136 -6.79 -12.66 19.76
N SER A 137 -5.97 -11.66 20.12
CA SER A 137 -6.27 -10.25 19.82
C SER A 137 -6.23 -10.01 18.30
N GLY A 138 -6.78 -8.87 17.83
CA GLY A 138 -6.73 -8.51 16.40
C GLY A 138 -5.32 -8.52 15.82
N GLY A 139 -4.36 -7.88 16.49
CA GLY A 139 -2.96 -7.85 16.06
C GLY A 139 -2.27 -9.22 16.11
N GLN A 140 -2.60 -10.06 17.11
CA GLN A 140 -2.13 -11.45 17.17
C GLN A 140 -2.69 -12.27 15.99
N ALA A 141 -3.97 -12.13 15.68
CA ALA A 141 -4.59 -12.82 14.55
C ALA A 141 -3.96 -12.38 13.21
N GLN A 142 -3.62 -11.10 13.06
CA GLN A 142 -2.92 -10.60 11.87
C GLN A 142 -1.53 -11.23 11.71
N ARG A 143 -0.74 -11.32 12.79
CA ARG A 143 0.56 -12.00 12.74
C ARG A 143 0.44 -13.47 12.35
N VAL A 144 -0.58 -14.17 12.85
CA VAL A 144 -0.85 -15.55 12.48
C VAL A 144 -1.28 -15.67 11.01
N ARG A 145 -2.14 -14.77 10.49
CA ARG A 145 -2.47 -14.75 9.06
C ARG A 145 -1.23 -14.52 8.19
N PHE A 146 -0.33 -13.65 8.65
CA PHE A 146 0.94 -13.44 7.97
C PHE A 146 1.82 -14.69 7.97
N ALA A 147 1.89 -15.42 9.09
CA ALA A 147 2.57 -16.70 9.15
C ALA A 147 2.00 -17.70 8.14
N LEU A 148 0.66 -17.79 8.03
CA LEU A 148 0.00 -18.67 7.05
C LEU A 148 0.32 -18.27 5.60
N ALA A 149 0.47 -16.98 5.32
CA ALA A 149 0.84 -16.49 4.00
C ALA A 149 2.30 -16.77 3.64
N LEU A 150 3.20 -16.84 4.63
CA LEU A 150 4.62 -17.09 4.43
C LEU A 150 4.95 -18.60 4.35
N ILE A 151 4.17 -19.46 5.00
CA ILE A 151 4.49 -20.89 5.13
C ILE A 151 4.76 -21.62 3.82
N PRO A 152 4.11 -21.29 2.67
CA PRO A 152 4.40 -21.93 1.39
C PRO A 152 5.78 -21.56 0.79
N ASP A 153 6.55 -20.65 1.38
CA ASP A 153 7.74 -20.00 0.81
C ASP A 153 7.45 -19.36 -0.56
N PRO A 154 6.47 -18.46 -0.64
CA PRO A 154 5.94 -17.98 -1.91
C PRO A 154 6.94 -17.10 -2.67
N GLU A 155 6.86 -17.12 -4.02
CA GLU A 155 7.57 -16.19 -4.88
C GLU A 155 6.85 -14.84 -5.00
N LEU A 156 5.52 -14.85 -4.85
CA LEU A 156 4.65 -13.67 -4.78
C LEU A 156 3.87 -13.68 -3.47
N LEU A 157 4.02 -12.62 -2.70
CA LEU A 157 3.25 -12.38 -1.48
C LEU A 157 2.23 -11.28 -1.75
N VAL A 158 0.94 -11.57 -1.54
CA VAL A 158 -0.17 -10.63 -1.72
C VAL A 158 -0.80 -10.33 -0.37
N LEU A 159 -0.85 -9.05 0.00
CA LEU A 159 -1.31 -8.59 1.30
C LEU A 159 -2.41 -7.55 1.13
N ASP A 160 -3.61 -7.81 1.64
CA ASP A 160 -4.73 -6.85 1.61
C ASP A 160 -4.95 -6.25 3.00
N GLU A 161 -4.65 -4.96 3.15
CA GLU A 161 -4.76 -4.19 4.40
C GLU A 161 -4.07 -4.89 5.61
N PRO A 162 -2.80 -5.29 5.49
CA PRO A 162 -2.18 -6.25 6.41
C PRO A 162 -2.02 -5.74 7.83
N THR A 163 -1.95 -4.44 8.04
CA THR A 163 -1.64 -3.82 9.34
C THR A 163 -2.84 -3.25 10.06
N VAL A 164 -4.04 -3.41 9.50
CA VAL A 164 -5.29 -2.96 10.13
C VAL A 164 -5.45 -3.62 11.51
N GLY A 165 -5.68 -2.79 12.54
CA GLY A 165 -5.85 -3.25 13.92
C GLY A 165 -4.56 -3.61 14.66
N MET A 166 -3.38 -3.35 14.07
CA MET A 166 -2.10 -3.45 14.75
C MET A 166 -1.76 -2.14 15.48
N ASP A 167 -1.15 -2.25 16.66
CA ASP A 167 -0.49 -1.13 17.30
C ASP A 167 0.81 -0.73 16.55
N VAL A 168 1.40 0.40 16.93
CA VAL A 168 2.56 0.99 16.24
C VAL A 168 3.77 0.05 16.25
N GLU A 169 4.03 -0.61 17.37
CA GLU A 169 5.19 -1.51 17.53
C GLU A 169 5.01 -2.78 16.68
N THR A 170 3.84 -3.41 16.76
CA THR A 170 3.49 -4.61 15.97
C THR A 170 3.52 -4.29 14.47
N ARG A 171 3.01 -3.14 14.05
CA ARG A 171 3.06 -2.68 12.65
C ARG A 171 4.49 -2.52 12.16
N ARG A 172 5.34 -1.90 12.96
CA ARG A 172 6.76 -1.72 12.61
C ARG A 172 7.49 -3.06 12.46
N ALA A 173 7.25 -3.99 13.38
CA ALA A 173 7.82 -5.33 13.32
C ALA A 173 7.34 -6.09 12.07
N PHE A 174 6.04 -6.01 11.74
CA PHE A 174 5.46 -6.59 10.52
C PHE A 174 6.19 -6.09 9.26
N TRP A 175 6.33 -4.79 9.11
CA TRP A 175 6.96 -4.20 7.92
C TRP A 175 8.46 -4.53 7.84
N THR A 176 9.14 -4.67 8.97
CA THR A 176 10.53 -5.14 9.00
C THR A 176 10.62 -6.56 8.46
N THR A 177 9.80 -7.48 8.94
CA THR A 177 9.74 -8.88 8.47
C THR A 177 9.40 -8.96 6.99
N MET A 178 8.43 -8.16 6.53
CA MET A 178 8.04 -8.10 5.11
C MET A 178 9.19 -7.62 4.23
N ARG A 179 9.93 -6.59 4.66
CA ARG A 179 11.09 -6.08 3.94
C ARG A 179 12.21 -7.13 3.85
N ASP A 180 12.49 -7.84 4.95
CA ASP A 180 13.49 -8.91 4.96
C ASP A 180 13.09 -10.07 4.04
N PHE A 181 11.80 -10.38 3.97
CA PHE A 181 11.25 -11.35 3.04
C PHE A 181 11.42 -10.90 1.57
N ALA A 182 11.06 -9.66 1.25
CA ALA A 182 11.23 -9.07 -0.08
C ALA A 182 12.72 -9.05 -0.50
N ALA A 183 13.63 -8.72 0.43
CA ALA A 183 15.08 -8.69 0.19
C ALA A 183 15.67 -10.07 -0.21
N ARG A 184 14.97 -11.18 0.08
CA ARG A 184 15.33 -12.52 -0.41
C ARG A 184 14.98 -12.71 -1.91
N GLY A 185 14.59 -11.65 -2.61
CA GLY A 185 14.25 -11.66 -4.03
C GLY A 185 12.82 -12.09 -4.31
N ARG A 186 11.91 -11.86 -3.38
CA ARG A 186 10.47 -12.15 -3.51
C ARG A 186 9.73 -10.94 -4.06
N THR A 187 8.63 -11.17 -4.75
CA THR A 187 7.71 -10.13 -5.22
C THR A 187 6.65 -9.88 -4.15
N VAL A 188 6.37 -8.64 -3.86
CA VAL A 188 5.33 -8.27 -2.88
C VAL A 188 4.33 -7.30 -3.52
N LEU A 189 3.06 -7.63 -3.41
CA LEU A 189 1.94 -6.74 -3.69
C LEU A 189 1.16 -6.52 -2.41
N PHE A 190 1.05 -5.27 -1.96
CA PHE A 190 0.20 -4.98 -0.82
C PHE A 190 -0.79 -3.87 -1.13
N ALA A 191 -2.03 -4.04 -0.69
CA ALA A 191 -3.03 -3.00 -0.73
C ALA A 191 -3.09 -2.31 0.63
N THR A 192 -3.16 -0.99 0.62
CA THR A 192 -3.31 -0.18 1.82
C THR A 192 -4.03 1.13 1.50
N HIS A 193 -4.63 1.73 2.52
CA HIS A 193 -5.09 3.11 2.51
C HIS A 193 -4.17 4.02 3.36
N TYR A 194 -3.14 3.45 4.00
CA TYR A 194 -2.13 4.20 4.76
C TYR A 194 -1.02 4.68 3.83
N LEU A 195 -1.01 5.97 3.57
CA LEU A 195 -0.04 6.63 2.69
C LEU A 195 1.40 6.45 3.15
N GLU A 196 1.61 6.52 4.48
CA GLU A 196 2.92 6.34 5.10
C GLU A 196 3.52 4.95 4.82
N GLU A 197 2.68 3.91 4.76
CA GLU A 197 3.13 2.56 4.45
C GLU A 197 3.57 2.43 2.99
N ALA A 198 2.77 2.97 2.06
CA ALA A 198 3.13 2.98 0.65
C ALA A 198 4.42 3.76 0.40
N ASP A 199 4.57 4.93 1.06
CA ASP A 199 5.77 5.77 0.93
C ASP A 199 7.04 5.13 1.48
N ALA A 200 6.92 4.42 2.62
CA ALA A 200 8.08 3.86 3.32
C ALA A 200 8.54 2.49 2.79
N TYR A 201 7.62 1.71 2.20
CA TYR A 201 7.87 0.28 1.94
C TYR A 201 7.71 -0.15 0.48
N ALA A 202 7.10 0.67 -0.38
CA ALA A 202 6.93 0.33 -1.79
C ALA A 202 8.08 0.88 -2.66
N ASP A 203 8.52 0.06 -3.62
CA ASP A 203 9.38 0.53 -4.72
C ASP A 203 8.55 1.33 -5.75
N ARG A 204 7.27 0.96 -5.88
CA ARG A 204 6.31 1.55 -6.80
C ARG A 204 4.91 1.58 -6.19
N ILE A 205 4.20 2.66 -6.46
CA ILE A 205 2.81 2.85 -6.04
C ILE A 205 1.93 2.84 -7.29
N VAL A 206 0.90 2.01 -7.26
CA VAL A 206 -0.23 2.05 -8.19
C VAL A 206 -1.41 2.67 -7.45
N LEU A 207 -1.70 3.93 -7.76
CA LEU A 207 -2.77 4.68 -7.14
C LEU A 207 -4.10 4.42 -7.86
N MET A 208 -5.08 3.90 -7.14
CA MET A 208 -6.42 3.62 -7.66
C MET A 208 -7.47 4.56 -7.08
N ALA A 209 -8.37 5.01 -7.93
CA ALA A 209 -9.60 5.71 -7.53
C ALA A 209 -10.77 5.27 -8.42
N ARG A 210 -11.93 5.01 -7.83
CA ARG A 210 -13.17 4.64 -8.55
C ARG A 210 -13.00 3.51 -9.58
N GLY A 211 -12.18 2.54 -9.28
CA GLY A 211 -11.93 1.37 -10.14
C GLY A 211 -10.95 1.59 -11.29
N ALA A 212 -10.29 2.74 -11.35
CA ALA A 212 -9.28 3.06 -12.36
C ALA A 212 -7.94 3.40 -11.72
N ILE A 213 -6.84 3.27 -12.48
CA ILE A 213 -5.52 3.75 -12.07
C ILE A 213 -5.45 5.23 -12.40
N VAL A 214 -5.05 6.04 -11.42
CA VAL A 214 -4.90 7.49 -11.56
C VAL A 214 -3.43 7.92 -11.58
N ALA A 215 -2.54 7.13 -10.97
CA ALA A 215 -1.10 7.32 -11.05
C ALA A 215 -0.39 5.98 -10.87
N ASP A 216 0.80 5.85 -11.46
CA ASP A 216 1.61 4.65 -11.41
C ASP A 216 3.09 5.03 -11.54
N GLY A 217 3.89 4.75 -10.52
CA GLY A 217 5.32 5.08 -10.50
C GLY A 217 5.95 4.99 -9.11
N PRO A 218 7.26 5.26 -9.01
CA PRO A 218 7.93 5.39 -7.72
C PRO A 218 7.30 6.46 -6.83
N PRO A 219 7.34 6.32 -5.50
CA PRO A 219 6.78 7.32 -4.59
C PRO A 219 7.26 8.75 -4.86
N THR A 220 8.52 8.89 -5.24
CA THR A 220 9.14 10.19 -5.57
C THR A 220 8.53 10.84 -6.81
N GLU A 221 8.20 10.07 -7.84
CA GLU A 221 7.57 10.57 -9.07
C GLU A 221 6.11 10.96 -8.81
N ILE A 222 5.37 10.15 -8.05
CA ILE A 222 3.97 10.49 -7.69
C ILE A 222 3.91 11.79 -6.88
N LYS A 223 4.81 11.99 -5.92
CA LYS A 223 4.93 13.25 -5.18
C LYS A 223 5.28 14.44 -6.10
N ALA A 224 6.12 14.22 -7.10
CA ALA A 224 6.53 15.25 -8.05
C ALA A 224 5.40 15.67 -9.01
N MET A 225 4.41 14.80 -9.28
CA MET A 225 3.26 15.14 -10.14
C MET A 225 2.46 16.35 -9.63
N VAL A 226 2.46 16.60 -8.33
CA VAL A 226 1.71 17.70 -7.70
C VAL A 226 2.45 19.03 -7.80
N GLY A 227 3.76 18.99 -8.06
CA GLY A 227 4.57 20.19 -8.33
C GLY A 227 4.65 21.21 -7.18
N THR A 228 4.05 20.92 -6.03
CA THR A 228 4.04 21.80 -4.88
C THR A 228 5.15 21.42 -3.89
N ARG A 229 5.78 22.44 -3.29
CA ARG A 229 6.71 22.27 -2.17
C ARG A 229 6.20 23.05 -0.98
N THR A 230 6.51 22.58 0.21
CA THR A 230 6.09 23.22 1.45
C THR A 230 7.31 23.80 2.15
N ILE A 231 7.22 25.07 2.53
CA ILE A 231 8.18 25.74 3.42
C ILE A 231 7.52 25.83 4.79
N ARG A 232 8.17 25.27 5.81
CA ARG A 232 7.83 25.50 7.21
C ARG A 232 8.81 26.46 7.83
N ALA A 233 8.31 27.37 8.66
CA ALA A 233 9.13 28.34 9.37
C ALA A 233 8.47 28.72 10.69
N THR A 234 9.26 29.23 11.64
CA THR A 234 8.76 29.92 12.82
C THR A 234 8.88 31.43 12.59
N LEU A 235 7.73 32.14 12.61
CA LEU A 235 7.63 33.59 12.39
C LEU A 235 6.64 34.20 13.39
N PRO A 236 7.11 34.99 14.38
CA PRO A 236 6.23 35.62 15.33
C PRO A 236 5.47 36.81 14.69
N ASN A 237 4.16 36.88 14.97
CA ASN A 237 3.30 38.04 14.68
C ASN A 237 3.24 38.49 13.21
N VAL A 238 3.32 37.58 12.26
CA VAL A 238 3.20 37.88 10.83
C VAL A 238 1.79 37.62 10.32
N PRO A 239 1.10 38.59 9.70
CA PRO A 239 -0.21 38.36 9.09
C PRO A 239 -0.13 37.43 7.88
N ALA A 240 -1.09 36.50 7.74
CA ALA A 240 -1.16 35.56 6.60
C ALA A 240 -1.09 36.29 5.24
N GLN A 241 -1.77 37.44 5.13
CA GLN A 241 -1.82 38.25 3.89
C GLN A 241 -0.44 38.71 3.39
N GLU A 242 0.52 38.93 4.29
CA GLU A 242 1.87 39.29 3.88
C GLU A 242 2.65 38.12 3.31
N LEU A 243 2.39 36.90 3.85
CA LEU A 243 2.99 35.65 3.39
C LEU A 243 2.36 35.18 2.06
N GLU A 244 1.06 35.38 1.88
CA GLU A 244 0.35 35.09 0.63
C GLU A 244 0.84 35.92 -0.56
N ARG A 245 1.42 37.10 -0.29
CA ARG A 245 2.00 37.97 -1.32
C ARG A 245 3.41 37.60 -1.75
N LEU A 246 4.02 36.65 -1.08
CA LEU A 246 5.35 36.17 -1.46
C LEU A 246 5.29 35.45 -2.82
N PRO A 247 6.23 35.72 -3.72
CA PRO A 247 6.24 35.08 -5.03
C PRO A 247 6.42 33.55 -4.91
N GLY A 248 5.61 32.81 -5.64
CA GLY A 248 5.63 31.35 -5.63
C GLY A 248 4.85 30.71 -4.49
N VAL A 249 4.27 31.47 -3.55
CA VAL A 249 3.35 30.96 -2.53
C VAL A 249 1.94 30.88 -3.10
N THR A 250 1.29 29.74 -2.90
CA THR A 250 -0.10 29.47 -3.33
C THR A 250 -1.08 29.36 -2.17
N ARG A 251 -0.60 28.95 -0.99
CA ARG A 251 -1.43 28.82 0.22
C ARG A 251 -0.58 29.04 1.47
N VAL A 252 -1.19 29.63 2.49
CA VAL A 252 -0.58 29.89 3.79
C VAL A 252 -1.42 29.28 4.89
N GLU A 253 -0.78 28.57 5.82
CA GLU A 253 -1.39 28.09 7.06
C GLU A 253 -0.59 28.61 8.25
N LEU A 254 -1.31 29.17 9.24
CA LEU A 254 -0.72 29.68 10.48
C LEU A 254 -1.22 28.87 11.68
N ARG A 255 -0.30 28.45 12.53
CA ARG A 255 -0.60 27.83 13.82
C ARG A 255 0.28 28.46 14.90
N GLY A 256 -0.22 29.53 15.53
CA GLY A 256 0.60 30.35 16.42
C GLY A 256 1.73 31.03 15.66
N GLU A 257 2.98 30.78 16.04
CA GLU A 257 4.17 31.30 15.33
C GLU A 257 4.64 30.34 14.20
N ALA A 258 4.10 29.12 14.13
CA ALA A 258 4.44 28.20 13.06
C ALA A 258 3.71 28.57 11.78
N VAL A 259 4.48 28.73 10.71
CA VAL A 259 4.02 29.11 9.37
C VAL A 259 4.26 27.94 8.44
N THR A 260 3.27 27.59 7.64
CA THR A 260 3.39 26.61 6.55
C THR A 260 2.98 27.30 5.24
N LEU A 261 3.92 27.36 4.29
CA LEU A 261 3.71 27.93 2.96
C LEU A 261 3.69 26.80 1.93
N VAL A 262 2.58 26.63 1.22
CA VAL A 262 2.53 25.76 0.04
C VAL A 262 2.97 26.59 -1.17
N CYS A 263 3.96 26.10 -1.91
CA CYS A 263 4.63 26.86 -2.95
C CYS A 263 4.59 26.11 -4.30
N SER A 264 4.28 26.83 -5.37
CA SER A 264 4.52 26.38 -6.75
C SER A 264 5.99 26.57 -7.16
N ASP A 265 6.70 27.51 -6.51
CA ASP A 265 8.14 27.76 -6.67
C ASP A 265 8.75 28.05 -5.30
N SER A 266 9.21 27.01 -4.62
CA SER A 266 9.78 27.09 -3.27
C SER A 266 11.10 27.87 -3.24
N ASP A 267 11.90 27.81 -4.32
CA ASP A 267 13.20 28.46 -4.36
C ASP A 267 13.05 29.99 -4.43
N ARG A 268 12.03 30.44 -5.15
CA ARG A 268 11.67 31.84 -5.21
C ARG A 268 11.00 32.32 -3.92
N ALA A 269 10.11 31.48 -3.39
CA ALA A 269 9.39 31.80 -2.15
C ALA A 269 10.32 31.89 -0.94
N ILE A 270 11.30 30.98 -0.77
CA ILE A 270 12.21 30.99 0.37
C ILE A 270 13.14 32.21 0.33
N ARG A 271 13.64 32.60 -0.84
CA ARG A 271 14.48 33.79 -0.99
C ARG A 271 13.71 35.03 -0.58
N ALA A 272 12.49 35.20 -1.09
CA ALA A 272 11.64 36.35 -0.75
C ALA A 272 11.21 36.32 0.74
N LEU A 273 10.99 35.15 1.32
CA LEU A 273 10.69 34.99 2.74
C LEU A 273 11.84 35.49 3.61
N LEU A 274 13.07 35.05 3.32
CA LEU A 274 14.27 35.44 4.10
C LEU A 274 14.63 36.91 3.92
N GLU A 275 14.43 37.47 2.73
CA GLU A 275 14.65 38.89 2.46
C GLU A 275 13.66 39.78 3.24
N ARG A 276 12.37 39.41 3.23
CA ARG A 276 11.32 40.19 3.87
C ARG A 276 11.21 39.96 5.38
N PHE A 277 11.51 38.78 5.81
CA PHE A 277 11.40 38.32 7.22
C PHE A 277 12.73 37.71 7.70
N PRO A 278 13.79 38.49 7.95
CA PRO A 278 15.10 37.98 8.39
C PRO A 278 15.07 37.27 9.75
N ILE A 279 13.98 37.43 10.51
CA ILE A 279 13.74 36.79 11.80
C ILE A 279 13.20 35.36 11.66
N ALA A 280 12.91 34.89 10.44
CA ALA A 280 12.45 33.54 10.19
C ALA A 280 13.49 32.52 10.67
N ARG A 281 13.02 31.52 11.42
CA ARG A 281 13.86 30.46 11.99
C ARG A 281 13.21 29.10 11.79
N ASP A 282 13.92 28.04 12.12
CA ASP A 282 13.47 26.65 12.02
C ASP A 282 12.95 26.31 10.60
N LEU A 283 13.71 26.76 9.59
CA LEU A 283 13.33 26.64 8.19
C LEU A 283 13.47 25.20 7.72
N GLU A 284 12.40 24.66 7.18
CA GLU A 284 12.35 23.35 6.57
C GLU A 284 11.68 23.47 5.19
N ILE A 285 12.30 22.91 4.15
CA ILE A 285 11.71 22.83 2.81
C ILE A 285 11.51 21.37 2.48
N THR A 286 10.26 20.98 2.34
CA THR A 286 9.87 19.62 1.97
C THR A 286 9.19 19.60 0.61
N GLY A 287 9.40 18.55 -0.17
CA GLY A 287 8.59 18.26 -1.35
C GLY A 287 7.13 18.02 -0.95
N ALA A 288 6.23 17.92 -1.92
CA ALA A 288 4.88 17.44 -1.67
C ALA A 288 4.98 16.08 -0.96
N ASP A 289 4.18 15.88 0.07
CA ASP A 289 4.01 14.56 0.66
C ASP A 289 3.04 13.71 -0.19
N LEU A 290 3.01 12.43 0.09
CA LEU A 290 2.14 11.51 -0.65
C LEU A 290 0.66 11.82 -0.41
N GLU A 291 0.31 12.44 0.74
CA GLU A 291 -1.06 12.84 1.08
C GLU A 291 -1.56 13.95 0.15
N GLN A 292 -0.74 14.96 -0.08
CA GLN A 292 -1.08 16.04 -1.02
C GLN A 292 -1.23 15.52 -2.44
N ALA A 293 -0.32 14.63 -2.87
CA ALA A 293 -0.41 13.99 -4.18
C ALA A 293 -1.68 13.15 -4.31
N PHE A 294 -1.99 12.36 -3.31
CA PHE A 294 -3.19 11.54 -3.25
C PHE A 294 -4.47 12.37 -3.36
N LEU A 295 -4.61 13.41 -2.54
CA LEU A 295 -5.79 14.28 -2.52
C LEU A 295 -6.00 14.99 -3.86
N GLN A 296 -4.96 15.51 -4.47
CA GLN A 296 -5.07 16.20 -5.76
C GLN A 296 -5.45 15.22 -6.89
N LEU A 297 -4.73 14.11 -7.03
CA LEU A 297 -4.95 13.13 -8.09
C LEU A 297 -6.32 12.43 -7.97
N THR A 298 -6.83 12.23 -6.75
CA THR A 298 -8.17 11.65 -6.56
C THR A 298 -9.29 12.65 -6.76
N SER A 299 -9.11 13.93 -6.40
CA SER A 299 -10.11 14.98 -6.61
C SER A 299 -10.31 15.32 -8.09
N GLU A 300 -9.27 15.26 -8.92
CA GLU A 300 -9.39 15.47 -10.37
C GLU A 300 -10.31 14.41 -11.03
N VAL A 301 -10.27 13.18 -10.54
CA VAL A 301 -11.17 12.10 -10.98
C VAL A 301 -12.60 12.32 -10.46
N GLU A 302 -12.77 13.03 -9.34
CA GLU A 302 -14.10 13.40 -8.81
C GLU A 302 -14.79 14.47 -9.65
N LEU A 303 -14.01 15.39 -10.22
CA LEU A 303 -14.55 16.47 -11.07
C LEU A 303 -14.80 16.03 -12.51
N ALA A 304 -14.16 14.94 -12.96
CA ALA A 304 -14.28 14.42 -14.33
C ALA A 304 -15.37 13.36 -14.52
N ALA A 305 -16.06 12.93 -13.46
CA ALA A 305 -17.08 11.89 -13.43
C ALA A 305 -18.48 12.44 -13.14
#